data_ee487406addab7c90a5bdf447f21dcb7
#
_entry.id   ee487406addab7c90a5bdf447f21dcb7
#
_cell.length_a   1.000
_cell.length_b   1.000
_cell.length_c   1.000
_cell.angle_alpha   90.00
_cell.angle_beta   90.00
_cell.angle_gamma   90.00
#
_symmetry.space_group_name_H-M   'P 1'
#
loop_
_entity.id
_entity.type
_entity.pdbx_description
1 polymer ?
#
loop_
_entity_poly.entity_id
_entity_poly.type
_entity_poly.pdbx_seq_one_letter_code
_entity_poly.pdbx_strand_id
1 'polypeptide(L)'
;VETALVRAFEYESVVRENWYLPGTCLLRPAVFAEQLATACTLQEDKMAHHLLLQVTGTFKNRAEINDRVRRSIRSTDVAGVGTNNAIYLLMNQTDEENLPLLTRRLGEKGLHVTAVPLDEQLRLISAAKQEASHA
;
A
#
# COMPACT_ATOMS: atom_id res chain seq x y z
N VAL A 1 0.53 11.56 -35.33
CA VAL A 1 1.52 11.30 -34.29
C VAL A 1 1.10 11.97 -33.00
N GLU A 2 0.73 13.25 -33.03
CA GLU A 2 0.26 13.96 -31.84
C GLU A 2 -1.00 13.35 -31.26
N THR A 3 -1.94 12.91 -32.12
CA THR A 3 -3.18 12.27 -31.68
C THR A 3 -2.91 10.96 -30.92
N ALA A 4 -1.93 10.17 -31.37
CA ALA A 4 -1.58 8.92 -30.70
C ALA A 4 -0.96 9.17 -29.34
N LEU A 5 -0.12 10.20 -29.19
CA LEU A 5 0.48 10.58 -27.92
C LEU A 5 -0.57 11.04 -26.90
N VAL A 6 -1.53 11.85 -27.34
CA VAL A 6 -2.61 12.33 -26.47
C VAL A 6 -3.46 11.16 -25.98
N ARG A 7 -3.79 10.22 -26.85
CA ARG A 7 -4.57 9.04 -26.47
C ARG A 7 -3.84 8.16 -25.47
N ALA A 8 -2.54 7.96 -25.65
CA ALA A 8 -1.73 7.16 -24.72
C ALA A 8 -1.69 7.82 -23.35
N PHE A 9 -1.57 9.13 -23.29
CA PHE A 9 -1.55 9.88 -22.05
C PHE A 9 -2.89 9.80 -21.32
N GLU A 10 -4.00 9.94 -22.03
CA GLU A 10 -5.34 9.82 -21.45
C GLU A 10 -5.58 8.40 -20.91
N TYR A 11 -5.12 7.38 -21.63
CA TYR A 11 -5.25 6.00 -21.20
C TYR A 11 -4.51 5.75 -19.90
N GLU A 12 -3.27 6.21 -19.77
CA GLU A 12 -2.49 6.06 -18.54
C GLU A 12 -3.15 6.77 -17.36
N SER A 13 -3.68 7.96 -17.57
CA SER A 13 -4.38 8.71 -16.52
C SER A 13 -5.61 7.96 -16.02
N VAL A 14 -6.43 7.41 -16.91
CA VAL A 14 -7.62 6.64 -16.56
C VAL A 14 -7.23 5.37 -15.79
N VAL A 15 -6.19 4.66 -16.24
CA VAL A 15 -5.70 3.45 -15.57
C VAL A 15 -5.23 3.76 -14.15
N ARG A 16 -4.48 4.85 -13.96
CA ARG A 16 -4.00 5.27 -12.63
C ARG A 16 -5.14 5.62 -11.70
N GLU A 17 -6.18 6.29 -12.19
CA GLU A 17 -7.34 6.63 -11.38
C GLU A 17 -8.03 5.38 -10.85
N ASN A 18 -8.01 4.28 -11.61
CA ASN A 18 -8.60 3.02 -11.21
C ASN A 18 -7.75 2.22 -10.21
N TRP A 19 -6.50 2.62 -9.98
CA TRP A 19 -5.65 1.94 -8.99
C TRP A 19 -6.04 2.24 -7.56
N TYR A 20 -6.63 3.41 -7.33
CA TYR A 20 -6.95 3.90 -5.99
C TYR A 20 -8.45 3.80 -5.70
N LEU A 21 -8.78 3.68 -4.43
CA LEU A 21 -10.16 3.85 -4.01
C LEU A 21 -10.56 5.31 -4.26
N PRO A 22 -11.80 5.56 -4.72
CA PRO A 22 -12.22 6.91 -5.08
C PRO A 22 -11.96 7.94 -3.99
N GLY A 23 -11.30 9.04 -4.36
CA GLY A 23 -11.01 10.15 -3.44
C GLY A 23 -9.93 9.86 -2.40
N THR A 24 -9.14 8.79 -2.56
CA THR A 24 -8.14 8.41 -1.58
C THR A 24 -6.77 8.16 -2.23
N CYS A 25 -5.72 8.11 -1.37
CA CYS A 25 -4.39 7.66 -1.76
C CYS A 25 -4.19 6.16 -1.51
N LEU A 26 -5.27 5.43 -1.23
CA LEU A 26 -5.22 4.00 -0.89
C LEU A 26 -5.41 3.15 -2.14
N LEU A 27 -4.44 2.29 -2.43
CA LEU A 27 -4.53 1.37 -3.55
C LEU A 27 -5.61 0.32 -3.32
N ARG A 28 -6.28 -0.07 -4.39
CA ARG A 28 -7.25 -1.18 -4.36
C ARG A 28 -6.53 -2.49 -4.03
N PRO A 29 -7.24 -3.48 -3.47
CA PRO A 29 -6.61 -4.72 -3.01
C PRO A 29 -5.75 -5.43 -4.05
N ALA A 30 -6.22 -5.54 -5.29
CA ALA A 30 -5.46 -6.22 -6.34
C ALA A 30 -4.16 -5.48 -6.68
N VAL A 31 -4.21 -4.15 -6.77
CA VAL A 31 -3.03 -3.33 -7.08
C VAL A 31 -2.05 -3.33 -5.92
N PHE A 32 -2.55 -3.20 -4.70
CA PHE A 32 -1.71 -3.26 -3.50
C PHE A 32 -1.00 -4.61 -3.38
N ALA A 33 -1.70 -5.70 -3.65
CA ALA A 33 -1.12 -7.04 -3.59
C ALA A 33 0.02 -7.21 -4.61
N GLU A 34 -0.10 -6.62 -5.79
CA GLU A 34 0.98 -6.65 -6.80
C GLU A 34 2.21 -5.89 -6.32
N GLN A 35 2.01 -4.72 -5.71
CA GLN A 35 3.11 -3.94 -5.15
C GLN A 35 3.81 -4.70 -4.01
N LEU A 36 3.02 -5.33 -3.15
CA LEU A 36 3.53 -6.12 -2.05
C LEU A 36 4.32 -7.34 -2.56
N ALA A 37 3.79 -8.02 -3.57
CA ALA A 37 4.47 -9.16 -4.19
C ALA A 37 5.84 -8.77 -4.75
N THR A 38 5.91 -7.63 -5.43
CA THR A 38 7.17 -7.10 -5.94
C THR A 38 8.16 -6.82 -4.81
N ALA A 39 7.70 -6.20 -3.72
CA ALA A 39 8.54 -5.91 -2.56
C ALA A 39 9.07 -7.19 -1.91
N CYS A 40 8.23 -8.21 -1.77
CA CYS A 40 8.64 -9.51 -1.22
C CYS A 40 9.69 -10.20 -2.09
N THR A 41 9.53 -10.14 -3.40
CA THR A 41 10.50 -10.71 -4.35
C THR A 41 11.85 -10.00 -4.25
N LEU A 42 11.84 -8.67 -4.19
CA LEU A 42 13.07 -7.90 -4.04
C LEU A 42 13.79 -8.21 -2.73
N GLN A 43 13.06 -8.42 -1.65
CA GLN A 43 13.65 -8.78 -0.36
C GLN A 43 14.22 -10.20 -0.39
N GLU A 44 13.52 -11.15 -1.01
CA GLU A 44 14.01 -12.51 -1.19
C GLU A 44 15.31 -12.55 -1.97
N ASP A 45 15.40 -11.73 -3.02
CA ASP A 45 16.59 -11.60 -3.86
C ASP A 45 17.68 -10.71 -3.23
N LYS A 46 17.45 -10.22 -2.01
CA LYS A 46 18.36 -9.36 -1.26
C LYS A 46 18.68 -8.03 -1.98
N MET A 47 17.76 -7.57 -2.81
CA MET A 47 17.92 -6.32 -3.55
C MET A 47 17.37 -5.11 -2.84
N ALA A 48 16.33 -5.28 -2.03
CA ALA A 48 15.74 -4.19 -1.26
C ALA A 48 14.97 -4.73 -0.05
N HIS A 49 14.98 -3.95 1.02
CA HIS A 49 14.21 -4.26 2.23
C HIS A 49 12.91 -3.48 2.24
N HIS A 50 11.89 -4.05 2.89
CA HIS A 50 10.63 -3.35 3.11
C HIS A 50 10.03 -3.78 4.45
N LEU A 51 9.14 -2.92 4.97
CA LEU A 51 8.29 -3.25 6.12
C LEU A 51 6.84 -3.11 5.68
N LEU A 52 6.00 -4.06 6.09
CA LEU A 52 4.56 -3.92 5.92
C LEU A 52 3.96 -3.66 7.30
N LEU A 53 3.19 -2.58 7.40
CA LEU A 53 2.54 -2.17 8.64
C LEU A 53 1.04 -2.18 8.44
N GLN A 54 0.31 -2.72 9.41
CA GLN A 54 -1.14 -2.66 9.43
C GLN A 54 -1.59 -1.49 10.30
N VAL A 55 -2.44 -0.63 9.76
CA VAL A 55 -3.01 0.48 10.54
C VAL A 55 -4.07 -0.06 11.48
N THR A 56 -3.93 0.26 12.76
CA THR A 56 -4.86 -0.16 13.81
C THR A 56 -5.60 1.06 14.36
N GLY A 57 -6.71 0.81 15.08
CA GLY A 57 -7.51 1.87 15.68
C GLY A 57 -8.81 2.10 14.93
N THR A 58 -9.59 3.04 15.43
CA THR A 58 -10.89 3.40 14.85
C THR A 58 -10.84 4.80 14.27
N PHE A 59 -11.51 4.98 13.14
CA PHE A 59 -11.60 6.25 12.44
C PHE A 59 -13.07 6.56 12.15
N LYS A 60 -13.40 7.84 12.12
CA LYS A 60 -14.77 8.28 11.87
C LYS A 60 -15.25 7.93 10.46
N ASN A 61 -14.35 8.08 9.48
CA ASN A 61 -14.66 7.82 8.09
C ASN A 61 -13.38 7.63 7.29
N ARG A 62 -13.54 7.26 6.01
CA ARG A 62 -12.43 7.03 5.09
C ARG A 62 -11.60 8.29 4.85
N ALA A 63 -12.23 9.45 4.82
CA ALA A 63 -11.54 10.72 4.60
C ALA A 63 -10.52 11.02 5.71
N GLU A 64 -10.86 10.70 6.96
CA GLU A 64 -9.96 10.88 8.10
C GLU A 64 -8.73 9.99 7.97
N ILE A 65 -8.94 8.70 7.64
CA ILE A 65 -7.85 7.75 7.43
C ILE A 65 -6.95 8.23 6.29
N ASN A 66 -7.55 8.60 5.17
CA ASN A 66 -6.82 9.06 4.00
C ASN A 66 -5.94 10.28 4.30
N ASP A 67 -6.49 11.22 5.03
CA ASP A 67 -5.78 12.45 5.39
C ASP A 67 -4.56 12.16 6.27
N ARG A 68 -4.72 11.31 7.28
CA ARG A 68 -3.62 10.92 8.17
C ARG A 68 -2.54 10.12 7.44
N VAL A 69 -2.94 9.18 6.59
CA VAL A 69 -2.01 8.38 5.79
C VAL A 69 -1.21 9.29 4.86
N ARG A 70 -1.91 10.17 4.14
CA ARG A 70 -1.27 11.08 3.18
C ARG A 70 -0.19 11.96 3.83
N ARG A 71 -0.43 12.42 5.06
CA ARG A 71 0.51 13.27 5.79
C ARG A 71 1.68 12.49 6.38
N SER A 72 1.56 11.19 6.50
CA SER A 72 2.50 10.36 7.24
C SER A 72 3.49 9.59 6.37
N ILE A 73 3.12 9.28 5.13
CA ILE A 73 3.95 8.46 4.24
C ILE A 73 4.82 9.32 3.33
N ARG A 74 5.97 8.77 2.96
CA ARG A 74 6.90 9.38 2.01
C ARG A 74 6.47 9.04 0.58
N SER A 75 7.06 9.72 -0.41
CA SER A 75 6.77 9.44 -1.82
C SER A 75 7.15 8.02 -2.26
N THR A 76 8.10 7.40 -1.55
CA THR A 76 8.53 6.02 -1.81
C THR A 76 7.65 4.97 -1.13
N ASP A 77 6.79 5.39 -0.22
CA ASP A 77 5.91 4.50 0.53
C ASP A 77 4.56 4.38 -0.17
N VAL A 78 3.90 3.25 0.05
CA VAL A 78 2.62 2.94 -0.59
C VAL A 78 1.60 2.58 0.48
N ALA A 79 0.39 3.07 0.34
CA ALA A 79 -0.72 2.71 1.20
C ALA A 79 -1.78 1.98 0.39
N GLY A 80 -2.43 0.99 0.99
CA GLY A 80 -3.45 0.22 0.30
C GLY A 80 -4.38 -0.50 1.25
N VAL A 81 -5.38 -1.14 0.68
CA VAL A 81 -6.40 -1.89 1.40
C VAL A 81 -6.24 -3.37 1.05
N GLY A 82 -6.33 -4.24 2.05
CA GLY A 82 -6.36 -5.68 1.82
C GLY A 82 -7.77 -6.16 1.49
N THR A 83 -7.89 -7.42 1.08
CA THR A 83 -9.19 -8.04 0.82
C THR A 83 -10.05 -8.15 2.08
N ASN A 84 -9.41 -8.06 3.24
CA ASN A 84 -10.05 -8.05 4.55
C ASN A 84 -10.50 -6.65 5.00
N ASN A 85 -10.40 -5.65 4.13
CA ASN A 85 -10.69 -4.24 4.40
C ASN A 85 -9.73 -3.57 5.39
N ALA A 86 -8.67 -4.24 5.81
CA ALA A 86 -7.64 -3.62 6.64
C ALA A 86 -6.77 -2.69 5.80
N ILE A 87 -6.23 -1.67 6.43
CA ILE A 87 -5.37 -0.69 5.78
C ILE A 87 -3.92 -0.99 6.10
N TYR A 88 -3.09 -0.99 5.07
CA TYR A 88 -1.68 -1.34 5.17
C TYR A 88 -0.80 -0.22 4.60
N LEU A 89 0.37 -0.09 5.19
CA LEU A 89 1.41 0.81 4.70
C LEU A 89 2.61 -0.04 4.29
N LEU A 90 2.99 0.04 3.03
CA LEU A 90 4.18 -0.62 2.51
C LEU A 90 5.32 0.39 2.53
N MET A 91 6.22 0.22 3.50
CA MET A 91 7.36 1.12 3.71
C MET A 91 8.55 0.56 2.96
N ASN A 92 8.81 1.10 1.79
CA ASN A 92 9.93 0.67 0.94
C ASN A 92 11.26 1.17 1.47
N GLN A 93 12.34 0.43 1.18
CA GLN A 93 13.71 0.78 1.56
C GLN A 93 13.84 1.03 3.07
N THR A 94 13.19 0.19 3.86
CA THR A 94 13.17 0.32 5.32
C THR A 94 13.48 -1.03 5.97
N ASP A 95 14.41 -1.04 6.93
CA ASP A 95 14.82 -2.21 7.69
C ASP A 95 14.03 -2.36 8.99
N GLU A 96 13.98 -3.59 9.51
CA GLU A 96 13.37 -3.88 10.80
C GLU A 96 13.98 -3.07 11.94
N GLU A 97 15.25 -2.71 11.85
CA GLU A 97 15.93 -1.90 12.86
C GLU A 97 15.26 -0.53 13.04
N ASN A 98 14.63 -0.02 11.99
CA ASN A 98 13.94 1.26 12.01
C ASN A 98 12.50 1.18 12.51
N LEU A 99 12.00 -0.02 12.75
CA LEU A 99 10.59 -0.24 13.14
C LEU A 99 10.18 0.53 14.39
N PRO A 100 10.95 0.52 15.50
CA PRO A 100 10.56 1.27 16.70
C PRO A 100 10.44 2.78 16.45
N LEU A 101 11.40 3.35 15.74
CA LEU A 101 11.40 4.78 15.41
C LEU A 101 10.23 5.12 14.49
N LEU A 102 9.98 4.29 13.50
CA LEU A 102 8.90 4.49 12.53
C LEU A 102 7.53 4.40 13.21
N THR A 103 7.34 3.39 14.06
CA THR A 103 6.09 3.21 14.81
C THR A 103 5.79 4.42 15.70
N ARG A 104 6.80 4.93 16.37
CA ARG A 104 6.68 6.11 17.21
C ARG A 104 6.32 7.36 16.39
N ARG A 105 7.00 7.54 15.27
CA ARG A 105 6.77 8.69 14.38
C ARG A 105 5.36 8.70 13.80
N LEU A 106 4.89 7.55 13.36
CA LEU A 106 3.52 7.40 12.85
C LEU A 106 2.48 7.60 13.95
N GLY A 107 2.76 7.08 15.14
CA GLY A 107 1.89 7.27 16.31
C GLY A 107 1.73 8.75 16.68
N GLU A 108 2.79 9.54 16.58
CA GLU A 108 2.75 10.99 16.82
C GLU A 108 1.84 11.71 15.82
N LYS A 109 1.71 11.16 14.62
CA LYS A 109 0.83 11.70 13.58
C LYS A 109 -0.59 11.12 13.63
N GLY A 110 -0.88 10.33 14.64
CA GLY A 110 -2.20 9.74 14.82
C GLY A 110 -2.44 8.43 14.09
N LEU A 111 -1.38 7.77 13.63
CA LEU A 111 -1.47 6.46 13.00
C LEU A 111 -0.78 5.43 13.89
N HIS A 112 -1.56 4.55 14.47
CA HIS A 112 -1.05 3.42 15.22
C HIS A 112 -0.93 2.23 14.29
N VAL A 113 0.23 1.59 14.30
CA VAL A 113 0.54 0.53 13.35
C VAL A 113 1.13 -0.68 14.05
N THR A 114 0.97 -1.85 13.44
CA THR A 114 1.64 -3.08 13.86
C THR A 114 2.34 -3.70 12.65
N ALA A 115 3.53 -4.28 12.89
CA ALA A 115 4.27 -4.93 11.82
C ALA A 115 3.57 -6.22 11.41
N VAL A 116 3.55 -6.46 10.09
CA VAL A 116 2.96 -7.67 9.51
C VAL A 116 4.10 -8.59 9.10
N PRO A 117 4.18 -9.82 9.67
CA PRO A 117 5.25 -10.74 9.32
C PRO A 117 5.12 -11.26 7.89
N LEU A 118 6.24 -11.76 7.35
CA LEU A 118 6.32 -12.17 5.94
C LEU A 118 5.28 -13.22 5.55
N ASP A 119 5.03 -14.19 6.41
CA ASP A 119 4.04 -15.24 6.14
C ASP A 119 2.62 -14.67 5.97
N GLU A 120 2.25 -13.67 6.75
CA GLU A 120 0.98 -12.98 6.58
C GLU A 120 0.95 -12.13 5.31
N GLN A 121 2.07 -11.51 4.95
CA GLN A 121 2.19 -10.77 3.69
C GLN A 121 1.92 -11.68 2.51
N LEU A 122 2.48 -12.88 2.52
CA LEU A 122 2.25 -13.86 1.45
C LEU A 122 0.80 -14.34 1.40
N ARG A 123 0.14 -14.44 2.54
CA ARG A 123 -1.30 -14.76 2.58
C ARG A 123 -2.16 -13.65 1.97
N LEU A 124 -1.80 -12.40 2.23
CA LEU A 124 -2.50 -11.25 1.63
C LEU A 124 -2.40 -11.27 0.12
N ILE A 125 -1.22 -11.58 -0.40
CA ILE A 125 -0.99 -11.69 -1.85
C ILE A 125 -1.84 -12.82 -2.43
N SER A 126 -1.85 -13.98 -1.79
CA SER A 126 -2.62 -15.15 -2.24
C SER A 126 -4.12 -14.89 -2.22
N ALA A 127 -4.62 -14.24 -1.18
CA ALA A 127 -6.03 -13.91 -1.04
C ALA A 127 -6.50 -12.98 -2.16
N ALA A 128 -5.69 -11.99 -2.51
CA ALA A 128 -6.01 -11.06 -3.59
C ALA A 128 -6.04 -11.77 -4.96
N LYS A 129 -5.12 -12.72 -5.19
CA LYS A 129 -5.10 -13.51 -6.42
C LYS A 129 -6.33 -14.40 -6.55
N GLN A 130 -6.75 -15.01 -5.45
CA GLN A 130 -7.95 -15.86 -5.45
C GLN A 130 -9.20 -15.05 -5.75
N GLU A 131 -9.32 -13.86 -5.15
CA GLU A 131 -10.45 -12.98 -5.39
C GLU A 131 -10.49 -12.51 -6.85
N ALA A 132 -9.34 -12.16 -7.42
CA ALA A 132 -9.24 -11.78 -8.83
C ALA A 132 -9.62 -12.94 -9.76
N SER A 133 -9.33 -14.19 -9.38
CA SER A 133 -9.67 -15.36 -10.16
C SER A 133 -11.19 -15.65 -10.21
N HIS A 134 -11.91 -15.19 -9.20
CA HIS A 134 -13.36 -15.40 -9.10
C HIS A 134 -14.17 -14.23 -9.67
N ALA A 135 -13.48 -13.17 -10.03
CA ALA A 135 -14.11 -12.03 -10.69
C ALA A 135 -14.18 -12.26 -12.20
#